data_20cc473bc30458934fb471b5a1ccc8bc
#
_entry.id   20cc473bc30458934fb471b5a1ccc8bc
#
_cell.length_a   1.000
_cell.length_b   1.000
_cell.length_c   1.000
_cell.angle_alpha   90.00
_cell.angle_beta   90.00
_cell.angle_gamma   90.00
#
_symmetry.space_group_name_H-M   'P 1'
#
loop_
_entity.id
_entity.type
_entity.pdbx_description
1 polymer ?
#
loop_
_entity_poly.entity_id
_entity_poly.type
_entity_poly.pdbx_seq_one_letter_code
_entity_poly.pdbx_strand_id
1 'polypeptide(L)' 'VLIAGNEHVRRDRGAPRWLARFAPNARAASVGLLEVDPADPAAAPDDDAPFDYLWLTPRLDLEDPCEKYRESLERLRERR' A
#
# COMPACT_ATOMS: atom_id res chain seq x y z
N VAL A 1 10.66 -1.40 13.72
CA VAL A 1 9.52 -0.94 12.89
C VAL A 1 10.00 -0.74 11.46
N LEU A 2 9.28 -1.28 10.51
CA LEU A 2 9.50 -1.05 9.08
C LEU A 2 8.38 -0.15 8.55
N ILE A 3 8.76 0.97 7.93
CA ILE A 3 7.83 1.84 7.21
C ILE A 3 8.19 1.76 5.72
N ALA A 4 7.26 1.27 4.91
CA ALA A 4 7.47 1.06 3.49
C ALA A 4 6.13 1.14 2.74
N GLY A 5 6.18 1.12 1.41
CA GLY A 5 4.97 1.03 0.61
C GLY A 5 4.15 -0.23 0.94
N ASN A 6 2.84 -0.17 0.76
CA ASN A 6 1.92 -1.22 1.19
C ASN A 6 2.27 -2.61 0.63
N GLU A 7 2.77 -2.70 -0.60
CA GLU A 7 3.19 -3.98 -1.19
C GLU A 7 4.28 -4.67 -0.36
N HIS A 8 5.16 -3.91 0.28
CA HIS A 8 6.28 -4.44 1.07
C HIS A 8 5.86 -4.91 2.47
N VAL A 9 4.68 -4.54 2.93
CA VAL A 9 4.17 -4.91 4.27
C VAL A 9 2.98 -5.87 4.21
N ARG A 10 2.61 -6.35 3.05
CA ARG A 10 1.59 -7.39 2.86
C ARG A 10 2.02 -8.69 3.53
N ARG A 11 1.08 -9.37 4.21
CA ARG A 11 1.34 -10.67 4.86
C ARG A 11 1.66 -11.79 3.88
N ASP A 12 1.09 -11.73 2.68
CA ASP A 12 1.16 -12.80 1.69
C ASP A 12 2.46 -12.79 0.87
N ARG A 13 3.07 -11.62 0.65
CA ARG A 13 4.25 -11.50 -0.21
C ARG A 13 5.25 -10.41 0.19
N GLY A 14 5.02 -9.72 1.28
CA GLY A 14 5.89 -8.66 1.78
C GLY A 14 6.86 -9.13 2.85
N ALA A 15 7.43 -8.17 3.58
CA ALA A 15 8.37 -8.43 4.67
C ALA A 15 7.84 -9.40 5.74
N PRO A 16 6.54 -9.38 6.13
CA PRO A 16 6.02 -10.31 7.12
C PRO A 16 6.21 -11.78 6.74
N ARG A 17 6.07 -12.10 5.46
CA ARG A 17 6.30 -13.47 4.96
C ARG A 17 7.74 -13.92 5.18
N TRP A 18 8.69 -13.04 4.89
CA TRP A 18 10.11 -13.34 5.06
C TRP A 18 10.51 -13.38 6.52
N LEU A 19 9.94 -12.49 7.35
CA LEU A 19 10.16 -12.50 8.78
C LEU A 19 9.71 -13.83 9.41
N ALA A 20 8.55 -14.33 9.02
CA ALA A 20 8.05 -15.62 9.50
C ALA A 20 9.01 -16.78 9.16
N ARG A 21 9.72 -16.69 8.04
CA ARG A 21 10.69 -17.69 7.61
C ARG A 21 12.04 -17.59 8.35
N PHE A 22 12.55 -16.36 8.50
CA PHE A 22 13.90 -16.12 9.02
C PHE A 22 13.94 -15.85 10.52
N ALA A 23 12.83 -15.43 11.11
CA ALA A 23 12.70 -15.17 12.53
C ALA A 23 11.35 -15.70 13.06
N PRO A 24 11.15 -17.04 13.07
CA PRO A 24 9.85 -17.64 13.34
C PRO A 24 9.31 -17.34 14.76
N ASN A 25 10.16 -16.94 15.70
CA ASN A 25 9.75 -16.56 17.05
C ASN A 25 9.44 -15.06 17.19
N ALA A 26 9.65 -14.27 16.16
CA ALA A 26 9.30 -12.85 16.20
C ALA A 26 7.79 -12.66 16.10
N ARG A 27 7.27 -11.74 16.90
CA ARG A 27 5.89 -11.28 16.78
C ARG A 27 5.85 -10.06 15.88
N ALA A 28 5.02 -10.12 14.85
CA ALA A 28 4.86 -9.02 13.91
C ALA A 28 3.40 -8.77 13.60
N ALA A 29 3.05 -7.52 13.40
CA ALA A 29 1.76 -7.10 12.87
C ALA A 29 1.99 -6.18 11.68
N SER A 30 1.14 -6.32 10.67
CA SER A 30 1.14 -5.54 9.46
C SER A 30 -0.02 -4.56 9.45
N VAL A 31 0.27 -3.30 9.21
CA VAL A 31 -0.74 -2.23 9.09
C VAL A 31 -0.69 -1.67 7.67
N GLY A 32 -1.78 -1.82 6.92
CA GLY A 32 -1.96 -1.17 5.63
C GLY A 32 -2.56 0.22 5.81
N LEU A 33 -1.92 1.23 5.23
CA LEU A 33 -2.43 2.60 5.20
C LEU A 33 -3.05 2.85 3.83
N LEU A 34 -4.37 2.99 3.77
CA LEU A 34 -5.10 3.13 2.52
C LEU A 34 -5.90 4.43 2.48
N GLU A 35 -5.76 5.14 1.38
CA GLU A 35 -6.59 6.30 1.09
C GLU A 35 -7.90 5.85 0.44
N VAL A 36 -9.01 6.35 0.94
CA VAL A 36 -10.34 6.06 0.41
C VAL A 36 -11.07 7.35 0.08
N ASP A 37 -11.88 7.30 -0.97
CA ASP A 37 -12.81 8.39 -1.29
C ASP A 37 -14.01 8.31 -0.35
N PRO A 38 -14.24 9.31 0.52
CA PRO A 38 -15.39 9.29 1.43
C PRO A 38 -16.74 9.32 0.70
N ALA A 39 -16.75 9.77 -0.56
CA ALA A 39 -17.95 9.79 -1.39
C ALA A 39 -18.26 8.44 -2.06
N ASP A 40 -17.34 7.48 -2.02
CA ASP A 40 -17.50 6.16 -2.62
C ASP A 40 -17.20 5.04 -1.60
N PRO A 41 -18.18 4.66 -0.78
CA PRO A 41 -18.01 3.57 0.19
C PRO A 41 -17.71 2.22 -0.44
N ALA A 42 -18.05 2.02 -1.73
CA ALA A 42 -17.76 0.78 -2.44
C ALA A 42 -16.26 0.60 -2.76
N ALA A 43 -15.49 1.68 -2.70
CA ALA A 43 -14.04 1.63 -2.85
C ALA A 43 -13.31 1.23 -1.56
N ALA A 44 -14.01 1.00 -0.46
CA ALA A 44 -13.41 0.50 0.76
C ALA A 44 -12.83 -0.91 0.53
N PRO A 45 -11.63 -1.20 1.05
CA PRO A 45 -11.05 -2.53 0.90
C PRO A 45 -11.88 -3.59 1.63
N ASP A 46 -11.88 -4.81 1.06
CA ASP A 46 -12.52 -5.96 1.68
C ASP A 46 -11.81 -6.39 2.97
N ASP A 47 -12.54 -7.11 3.83
CA ASP A 47 -11.99 -7.69 5.07
C ASP A 47 -10.86 -8.70 4.80
N ASP A 48 -10.77 -9.23 3.58
CA ASP A 48 -9.73 -10.16 3.14
C ASP A 48 -8.41 -9.49 2.74
N ALA A 49 -8.27 -8.18 2.93
CA ALA A 49 -7.02 -7.49 2.63
C ALA A 49 -5.84 -8.13 3.40
N PRO A 50 -4.66 -8.29 2.75
CA PRO A 50 -3.54 -9.06 3.30
C PRO A 50 -2.71 -8.28 4.34
N PHE A 51 -3.38 -7.64 5.27
CA PHE A 51 -2.81 -6.90 6.39
C PHE A 51 -3.50 -7.32 7.68
N ASP A 52 -2.81 -7.22 8.81
CA ASP A 52 -3.43 -7.50 10.11
C ASP A 52 -4.40 -6.38 10.53
N TYR A 53 -4.06 -5.14 10.16
CA TYR A 53 -4.89 -3.98 10.40
C TYR A 53 -4.90 -3.09 9.16
N LEU A 54 -6.04 -2.43 8.94
CA LEU A 54 -6.20 -1.40 7.92
C LEU A 54 -6.47 -0.07 8.58
N TRP A 55 -5.70 0.93 8.20
CA TRP A 55 -5.95 2.31 8.59
C TRP A 55 -6.39 3.09 7.36
N LEU A 56 -7.66 3.47 7.33
CA LEU A 56 -8.25 4.18 6.21
C LEU A 56 -8.17 5.68 6.47
N THR A 57 -7.67 6.40 5.48
CA THR A 57 -7.60 7.86 5.49
C THR A 57 -8.33 8.45 4.29
N PRO A 58 -8.94 9.64 4.41
CA PRO A 58 -9.58 10.26 3.25
C PRO A 58 -8.54 10.68 2.22
N ARG A 59 -8.87 10.47 0.95
CA ARG A 59 -8.03 10.98 -0.15
C ARG A 59 -8.07 12.51 -0.15
N LEU A 60 -6.89 13.11 -0.17
CA LEU A 60 -6.73 14.56 -0.30
C LEU A 60 -6.72 15.00 -1.77
N ASP A 61 -6.30 14.13 -2.65
CA ASP A 61 -6.23 14.36 -4.09
C ASP A 61 -6.94 13.21 -4.80
N LEU A 62 -8.06 13.52 -5.46
CA LEU A 62 -8.86 12.54 -6.20
C LEU A 62 -8.36 12.32 -7.62
N GLU A 63 -7.37 13.08 -8.08
CA GLU A 63 -6.77 12.92 -9.38
C GLU A 63 -5.90 11.66 -9.44
N ASP A 64 -6.01 10.93 -10.55
CA ASP A 64 -5.16 9.77 -10.80
C ASP A 64 -3.68 10.22 -10.90
N PRO A 65 -2.78 9.71 -10.05
CA PRO A 65 -1.37 10.08 -10.09
C PRO A 65 -0.72 9.82 -11.45
N CYS A 66 -1.12 8.79 -12.17
CA CYS A 66 -0.61 8.49 -13.50
C CYS A 66 -0.97 9.58 -14.50
N GLU A 67 -2.18 10.13 -14.41
CA GLU A 67 -2.62 11.25 -15.24
C GLU A 67 -1.91 12.55 -14.84
N LYS A 68 -1.86 12.83 -13.54
CA LYS A 68 -1.24 14.04 -12.98
C LYS A 68 0.23 14.19 -13.36
N TYR A 69 0.97 13.09 -13.37
CA TYR A 69 2.40 13.08 -13.64
C TYR A 69 2.77 12.53 -15.03
N ARG A 70 1.81 12.39 -15.92
CA ARG A 70 2.02 11.80 -17.26
C ARG A 70 3.20 12.44 -18.00
N GLU A 71 3.23 13.76 -18.12
CA GLU A 71 4.30 14.47 -18.82
C GLU A 71 5.68 14.26 -18.17
N SER A 72 5.70 14.21 -16.85
CA SER A 72 6.94 13.96 -16.12
C SER A 72 7.46 12.55 -16.34
N LEU A 73 6.55 11.57 -16.37
CA LEU A 73 6.88 10.16 -16.63
C LEU A 73 7.36 9.96 -18.07
N GLU A 74 6.73 10.62 -19.05
CA GLU A 74 7.16 10.58 -20.45
C GLU A 74 8.56 11.16 -20.63
N ARG A 75 8.85 12.30 -20.02
CA ARG A 75 10.19 12.89 -20.02
C ARG A 75 11.25 11.97 -19.42
N LEU A 76 10.94 11.26 -18.35
CA LEU A 76 11.85 10.29 -17.76
C LEU A 76 12.10 9.09 -18.68
N ARG A 77 11.06 8.64 -19.38
CA ARG A 77 11.16 7.55 -20.34
C ARG A 77 12.02 7.91 -21.55
N GLU A 78 11.94 9.13 -22.05
CA GLU A 78 12.73 9.62 -23.18
C GLU A 78 14.22 9.75 -22.86
N ARG A 79 14.59 9.85 -21.58
CA ARG A 79 15.99 9.96 -21.13
C ARG A 79 16.74 8.62 -21.04
N ARG A 80 16.05 7.52 -21.24
CA ARG A 80 16.66 6.19 -21.18
C ARG A 80 17.31 5.74 -22.49
#